data_ba3a5c263b7b55e7eb2d82ff07e6ed29
#
_entry.id   ba3a5c263b7b55e7eb2d82ff07e6ed29
#
_cell.length_a   1.000
_cell.length_b   1.000
_cell.length_c   1.000
_cell.angle_alpha   90.00
_cell.angle_beta   90.00
_cell.angle_gamma   90.00
#
_symmetry.space_group_name_H-M   'P 1'
#
loop_
_entity.id
_entity.type
_entity.pdbx_description
1 polymer ?
#
loop_
_entity_poly.entity_id
_entity_poly.type
_entity_poly.pdbx_seq_one_letter_code
_entity_poly.pdbx_strand_id
1 'polypeptide(L)'
;MARTGVDARRIATLATPAAPLYDRAMQNPFIVGAKVYLRPLEEGDAATCWTWLNDPDVRRTLALRAGPNTEAMSRAWIRDLDFRRDQAFAIVTRAEDLYVGNCDLREINPVDRNAMLGIVIGRKDQWGRGLGTDAVRLLCRHAFEGLNLHRVSLSCYANNERGLRLYARVGFAVEGRRREQVFVDGRWVDELVLGLLRDEFRP
;
A
#
# COMPACT_ATOMS: atom_id res chain seq x y z
N MET A 1 0.42 -60.07 -10.87
CA MET A 1 -0.54 -58.96 -11.06
C MET A 1 -1.24 -58.69 -9.73
N ALA A 2 -0.77 -57.72 -8.96
CA ALA A 2 -1.39 -57.35 -7.70
C ALA A 2 -1.87 -55.88 -7.89
N ARG A 3 -3.18 -55.67 -7.88
CA ARG A 3 -3.83 -54.35 -7.89
C ARG A 3 -3.82 -53.84 -6.44
N THR A 4 -3.01 -52.79 -6.17
CA THR A 4 -3.08 -52.02 -4.94
C THR A 4 -4.28 -51.06 -5.03
N GLY A 5 -5.37 -51.48 -4.39
CA GLY A 5 -6.54 -50.63 -4.18
C GLY A 5 -6.20 -49.51 -3.17
N VAL A 6 -6.27 -48.27 -3.57
CA VAL A 6 -6.22 -47.10 -2.67
C VAL A 6 -7.53 -47.10 -1.90
N ASP A 7 -7.45 -47.23 -0.57
CA ASP A 7 -8.60 -47.24 0.34
C ASP A 7 -9.24 -45.82 0.39
N ALA A 8 -10.39 -45.70 -0.24
CA ALA A 8 -11.17 -44.43 -0.32
C ALA A 8 -11.68 -43.91 1.04
N ARG A 9 -11.44 -44.63 2.15
CA ARG A 9 -11.91 -44.25 3.50
C ARG A 9 -10.94 -43.35 4.28
N ARG A 10 -9.73 -43.06 3.74
CA ARG A 10 -8.73 -42.19 4.41
C ARG A 10 -8.76 -40.72 3.99
N ILE A 11 -9.68 -40.26 3.12
CA ILE A 11 -9.78 -38.86 2.66
C ILE A 11 -10.84 -38.06 3.43
N ALA A 12 -11.50 -38.65 4.41
CA ALA A 12 -12.65 -38.01 5.11
C ALA A 12 -12.26 -37.35 6.44
N THR A 13 -11.12 -36.66 6.52
CA THR A 13 -10.88 -35.72 7.63
C THR A 13 -10.11 -34.53 7.12
N LEU A 14 -10.63 -33.89 6.06
CA LEU A 14 -10.28 -32.50 5.79
C LEU A 14 -11.08 -31.68 6.81
N ALA A 15 -10.33 -31.05 7.71
CA ALA A 15 -10.86 -30.14 8.72
C ALA A 15 -11.88 -29.17 8.08
N THR A 16 -12.99 -28.99 8.72
CA THR A 16 -13.97 -27.94 8.40
C THR A 16 -13.18 -26.65 8.17
N PRO A 17 -13.33 -25.97 7.02
CA PRO A 17 -12.61 -24.73 6.80
C PRO A 17 -12.98 -23.78 7.94
N ALA A 18 -11.97 -23.23 8.61
CA ALA A 18 -12.15 -22.18 9.58
C ALA A 18 -13.08 -21.12 8.96
N ALA A 19 -14.04 -20.62 9.73
CA ALA A 19 -14.93 -19.54 9.28
C ALA A 19 -14.07 -18.43 8.65
N PRO A 20 -14.51 -17.79 7.56
CA PRO A 20 -13.73 -16.78 6.89
C PRO A 20 -13.32 -15.71 7.90
N LEU A 21 -12.03 -15.40 7.94
CA LEU A 21 -11.41 -14.37 8.81
C LEU A 21 -11.94 -12.95 8.57
N TYR A 22 -12.96 -12.82 7.71
CA TYR A 22 -13.53 -11.55 7.28
C TYR A 22 -14.80 -11.26 8.09
N ASP A 23 -14.78 -10.15 8.80
CA ASP A 23 -15.97 -9.56 9.38
C ASP A 23 -16.98 -9.23 8.25
N ARG A 24 -18.28 -9.50 8.45
CA ARG A 24 -19.32 -9.32 7.41
C ARG A 24 -19.44 -7.89 6.88
N ALA A 25 -18.78 -6.91 7.53
CA ALA A 25 -18.81 -5.50 7.17
C ALA A 25 -17.80 -5.13 6.07
N MET A 26 -16.73 -5.93 5.85
CA MET A 26 -15.67 -5.56 4.91
C MET A 26 -16.06 -5.79 3.44
N GLN A 27 -15.88 -4.76 2.60
CA GLN A 27 -16.19 -4.84 1.18
C GLN A 27 -14.96 -5.29 0.38
N ASN A 28 -15.03 -6.48 -0.23
CA ASN A 28 -14.02 -7.06 -1.14
C ASN A 28 -12.57 -6.96 -0.61
N PRO A 29 -12.26 -7.37 0.64
CA PRO A 29 -10.91 -7.24 1.19
C PRO A 29 -9.94 -8.18 0.47
N PHE A 30 -8.78 -7.66 0.08
CA PHE A 30 -7.68 -8.44 -0.49
C PHE A 30 -6.63 -8.80 0.57
N ILE A 31 -6.27 -7.84 1.44
CA ILE A 31 -5.33 -8.05 2.55
C ILE A 31 -5.91 -7.40 3.80
N VAL A 32 -5.95 -8.15 4.91
CA VAL A 32 -6.53 -7.67 6.18
C VAL A 32 -5.44 -7.49 7.23
N GLY A 33 -5.42 -6.30 7.84
CA GLY A 33 -4.54 -5.91 8.93
C GLY A 33 -5.24 -5.76 10.27
N ALA A 34 -4.55 -5.18 11.23
CA ALA A 34 -5.10 -4.93 12.55
C ALA A 34 -6.11 -3.78 12.59
N LYS A 35 -5.83 -2.70 11.85
CA LYS A 35 -6.62 -1.45 11.83
C LYS A 35 -7.29 -1.18 10.51
N VAL A 36 -6.66 -1.61 9.41
CA VAL A 36 -7.16 -1.41 8.06
C VAL A 36 -7.20 -2.72 7.30
N TYR A 37 -7.94 -2.72 6.20
CA TYR A 37 -7.76 -3.70 5.14
C TYR A 37 -7.49 -2.98 3.81
N LEU A 38 -6.85 -3.68 2.90
CA LEU A 38 -6.58 -3.23 1.55
C LEU A 38 -7.53 -3.97 0.61
N ARG A 39 -8.18 -3.23 -0.28
CA ARG A 39 -8.97 -3.79 -1.39
C ARG A 39 -8.49 -3.20 -2.72
N PRO A 40 -8.77 -3.84 -3.85
CA PRO A 40 -8.49 -3.23 -5.13
C PRO A 40 -9.12 -1.83 -5.22
N LEU A 41 -8.44 -0.90 -5.92
CA LEU A 41 -9.06 0.37 -6.30
C LEU A 41 -10.08 0.12 -7.41
N GLU A 42 -11.22 0.75 -7.30
CA GLU A 42 -12.29 0.72 -8.30
C GLU A 42 -12.50 2.12 -8.91
N GLU A 43 -12.99 2.19 -10.15
CA GLU A 43 -13.19 3.50 -10.80
C GLU A 43 -14.10 4.44 -10.00
N GLY A 44 -15.04 3.90 -9.21
CA GLY A 44 -15.88 4.67 -8.29
C GLY A 44 -15.11 5.42 -7.20
N ASP A 45 -13.93 4.94 -6.80
CA ASP A 45 -13.08 5.58 -5.81
C ASP A 45 -12.52 6.93 -6.29
N ALA A 46 -12.47 7.14 -7.60
CA ALA A 46 -12.02 8.39 -8.19
C ALA A 46 -12.79 9.60 -7.67
N ALA A 47 -14.11 9.47 -7.47
CA ALA A 47 -14.96 10.54 -6.95
C ALA A 47 -14.53 11.06 -5.55
N THR A 48 -13.79 10.26 -4.82
CA THR A 48 -13.26 10.62 -3.49
C THR A 48 -11.78 10.97 -3.55
N CYS A 49 -10.94 10.10 -4.15
CA CYS A 49 -9.49 10.25 -4.04
C CYS A 49 -8.95 11.50 -4.75
N TRP A 50 -9.55 11.98 -5.84
CA TRP A 50 -9.10 13.20 -6.52
C TRP A 50 -9.19 14.44 -5.62
N THR A 51 -10.17 14.50 -4.70
CA THR A 51 -10.33 15.62 -3.77
C THR A 51 -9.14 15.74 -2.83
N TRP A 52 -8.58 14.59 -2.41
CA TRP A 52 -7.41 14.56 -1.54
C TRP A 52 -6.15 15.07 -2.25
N LEU A 53 -5.99 14.77 -3.53
CA LEU A 53 -4.83 15.20 -4.33
C LEU A 53 -4.81 16.71 -4.57
N ASN A 54 -5.96 17.38 -4.41
CA ASN A 54 -6.08 18.84 -4.48
C ASN A 54 -6.03 19.51 -3.10
N ASP A 55 -6.19 18.77 -1.99
CA ASP A 55 -6.10 19.33 -0.65
C ASP A 55 -4.66 19.80 -0.36
N PRO A 56 -4.45 21.09 0.00
CA PRO A 56 -3.10 21.64 0.21
C PRO A 56 -2.28 20.89 1.25
N ASP A 57 -2.89 20.39 2.33
CA ASP A 57 -2.19 19.68 3.40
C ASP A 57 -1.77 18.27 2.99
N VAL A 58 -2.56 17.61 2.14
CA VAL A 58 -2.27 16.30 1.61
C VAL A 58 -1.21 16.40 0.50
N ARG A 59 -1.46 17.26 -0.51
CA ARG A 59 -0.63 17.33 -1.72
C ARG A 59 0.79 17.80 -1.47
N ARG A 60 1.04 18.61 -0.42
CA ARG A 60 2.39 19.13 -0.13
C ARG A 60 3.43 18.04 0.12
N THR A 61 2.99 16.83 0.45
CA THR A 61 3.87 15.68 0.68
C THR A 61 3.90 14.69 -0.49
N LEU A 62 3.20 15.01 -1.59
CA LEU A 62 3.07 14.16 -2.77
C LEU A 62 3.88 14.69 -3.96
N ALA A 63 4.39 13.79 -4.79
CA ALA A 63 5.06 14.16 -6.03
C ALA A 63 4.11 14.86 -7.03
N LEU A 64 2.82 14.54 -7.01
CA LEU A 64 1.78 15.07 -7.90
C LEU A 64 1.30 16.50 -7.56
N ARG A 65 2.04 17.28 -6.78
CA ARG A 65 1.62 18.60 -6.30
C ARG A 65 1.64 19.73 -7.35
N ALA A 66 2.25 19.49 -8.51
CA ALA A 66 2.57 20.56 -9.47
C ALA A 66 1.37 21.11 -10.24
N GLY A 67 0.24 20.41 -10.27
CA GLY A 67 -0.94 20.85 -11.01
C GLY A 67 -2.24 20.38 -10.35
N PRO A 68 -3.39 20.93 -10.81
CA PRO A 68 -4.70 20.47 -10.36
C PRO A 68 -4.94 19.05 -10.85
N ASN A 69 -5.61 18.24 -10.02
CA ASN A 69 -6.08 16.91 -10.37
C ASN A 69 -7.59 16.97 -10.62
N THR A 70 -8.11 16.21 -11.58
CA THR A 70 -9.53 16.09 -11.84
C THR A 70 -10.02 14.68 -11.55
N GLU A 71 -11.31 14.52 -11.30
CA GLU A 71 -11.90 13.19 -11.14
C GLU A 71 -11.64 12.31 -12.38
N ALA A 72 -11.75 12.89 -13.57
CA ALA A 72 -11.50 12.18 -14.83
C ALA A 72 -10.06 11.67 -14.93
N MET A 73 -9.05 12.45 -14.46
CA MET A 73 -7.64 12.00 -14.41
C MET A 73 -7.48 10.84 -13.43
N SER A 74 -8.05 10.93 -12.25
CA SER A 74 -7.99 9.85 -11.25
C SER A 74 -8.69 8.59 -11.74
N ARG A 75 -9.85 8.72 -12.39
CA ARG A 75 -10.60 7.60 -12.99
C ARG A 75 -9.81 6.93 -14.11
N ALA A 76 -9.20 7.70 -15.01
CA ALA A 76 -8.36 7.18 -16.08
C ALA A 76 -7.14 6.43 -15.50
N TRP A 77 -6.47 7.00 -14.50
CA TRP A 77 -5.34 6.32 -13.83
C TRP A 77 -5.75 4.98 -13.21
N ILE A 78 -6.89 4.90 -12.50
CA ILE A 78 -7.37 3.64 -11.91
C ILE A 78 -7.70 2.61 -12.99
N ARG A 79 -8.41 3.03 -14.06
CA ARG A 79 -8.79 2.15 -15.17
C ARG A 79 -7.58 1.59 -15.91
N ASP A 80 -6.53 2.39 -16.07
CA ASP A 80 -5.37 2.07 -16.89
C ASP A 80 -4.26 1.37 -16.09
N LEU A 81 -4.52 0.95 -14.82
CA LEU A 81 -3.57 0.18 -14.01
C LEU A 81 -3.23 -1.16 -14.67
N ASP A 82 -1.96 -1.39 -14.91
CA ASP A 82 -1.43 -2.71 -15.27
C ASP A 82 -0.96 -3.44 -14.02
N PHE A 83 -1.80 -4.33 -13.48
CA PHE A 83 -1.52 -5.06 -12.23
C PHE A 83 -0.27 -5.96 -12.27
N ARG A 84 0.32 -6.19 -13.44
CA ARG A 84 1.61 -6.89 -13.55
C ARG A 84 2.77 -5.99 -13.17
N ARG A 85 2.57 -4.69 -13.34
CA ARG A 85 3.58 -3.66 -13.15
C ARG A 85 3.30 -2.77 -11.95
N ASP A 86 2.04 -2.42 -11.74
CA ASP A 86 1.61 -1.46 -10.74
C ASP A 86 0.36 -1.99 -10.02
N GLN A 87 0.46 -2.24 -8.72
CA GLN A 87 -0.67 -2.70 -7.90
C GLN A 87 -1.07 -1.61 -6.92
N ALA A 88 -2.28 -1.08 -7.10
CA ALA A 88 -2.83 -0.03 -6.24
C ALA A 88 -4.05 -0.51 -5.46
N PHE A 89 -4.14 -0.05 -4.21
CA PHE A 89 -5.16 -0.48 -3.27
C PHE A 89 -5.80 0.71 -2.57
N ALA A 90 -7.10 0.60 -2.32
CA ALA A 90 -7.80 1.44 -1.37
C ALA A 90 -7.48 0.98 0.06
N ILE A 91 -7.20 1.94 0.94
CA ILE A 91 -7.02 1.72 2.38
C ILE A 91 -8.36 2.00 3.05
N VAL A 92 -8.93 0.98 3.69
CA VAL A 92 -10.23 1.06 4.35
C VAL A 92 -10.10 0.69 5.83
N THR A 93 -10.71 1.47 6.73
CA THR A 93 -10.67 1.16 8.17
C THR A 93 -11.53 -0.06 8.49
N ARG A 94 -11.06 -0.93 9.37
CA ARG A 94 -11.84 -2.10 9.80
C ARG A 94 -13.01 -1.73 10.72
N ALA A 95 -12.84 -0.69 11.53
CA ALA A 95 -13.84 -0.33 12.54
C ALA A 95 -15.10 0.31 11.92
N GLU A 96 -14.94 1.08 10.84
CA GLU A 96 -16.01 1.91 10.30
C GLU A 96 -16.27 1.64 8.82
N ASP A 97 -15.54 0.70 8.21
CA ASP A 97 -15.55 0.44 6.76
C ASP A 97 -15.33 1.71 5.91
N LEU A 98 -14.46 2.60 6.40
CA LEU A 98 -14.28 3.93 5.86
C LEU A 98 -13.06 3.97 4.93
N TYR A 99 -13.27 4.35 3.66
CA TYR A 99 -12.19 4.61 2.70
C TYR A 99 -11.42 5.87 3.11
N VAL A 100 -10.11 5.72 3.39
CA VAL A 100 -9.29 6.78 4.01
C VAL A 100 -8.05 7.17 3.21
N GLY A 101 -7.67 6.39 2.20
CA GLY A 101 -6.46 6.65 1.45
C GLY A 101 -6.14 5.56 0.44
N ASN A 102 -5.01 5.72 -0.25
CA ASN A 102 -4.49 4.76 -1.22
C ASN A 102 -3.07 4.37 -0.89
N CYS A 103 -2.69 3.15 -1.28
CA CYS A 103 -1.30 2.72 -1.33
C CYS A 103 -1.04 1.88 -2.57
N ASP A 104 0.21 1.85 -3.01
CA ASP A 104 0.60 1.16 -4.22
C ASP A 104 1.99 0.54 -4.15
N LEU A 105 2.20 -0.51 -4.94
CA LEU A 105 3.49 -1.00 -5.38
C LEU A 105 3.61 -0.69 -6.86
N ARG A 106 4.60 0.10 -7.25
CA ARG A 106 4.86 0.53 -8.62
C ARG A 106 6.17 -0.01 -9.13
N GLU A 107 6.28 -0.08 -10.46
CA GLU A 107 7.50 -0.53 -11.13
C GLU A 107 7.95 -1.92 -10.64
N ILE A 108 6.98 -2.82 -10.43
CA ILE A 108 7.27 -4.18 -9.98
C ILE A 108 8.18 -4.84 -11.01
N ASN A 109 9.42 -5.14 -10.60
CA ASN A 109 10.42 -5.78 -11.43
C ASN A 109 10.61 -7.24 -10.95
N PRO A 110 10.14 -8.23 -11.71
CA PRO A 110 10.25 -9.64 -11.32
C PRO A 110 11.66 -10.21 -11.47
N VAL A 111 12.53 -9.57 -12.26
CA VAL A 111 13.92 -10.00 -12.47
C VAL A 111 14.78 -9.58 -11.28
N ASP A 112 14.77 -8.27 -10.97
CA ASP A 112 15.53 -7.72 -9.82
C ASP A 112 14.77 -7.89 -8.50
N ARG A 113 13.51 -8.33 -8.55
CA ARG A 113 12.64 -8.61 -7.41
C ARG A 113 12.49 -7.41 -6.49
N ASN A 114 12.19 -6.25 -7.07
CA ASN A 114 11.99 -5.01 -6.33
C ASN A 114 10.74 -4.25 -6.81
N ALA A 115 10.29 -3.29 -5.99
CA ALA A 115 9.22 -2.36 -6.32
C ALA A 115 9.39 -1.04 -5.56
N MET A 116 8.71 0.00 -6.03
CA MET A 116 8.53 1.26 -5.32
C MET A 116 7.19 1.28 -4.59
N LEU A 117 7.20 1.75 -3.34
CA LEU A 117 6.00 1.90 -2.52
C LEU A 117 5.53 3.35 -2.50
N GLY A 118 4.23 3.55 -2.69
CA GLY A 118 3.55 4.81 -2.47
C GLY A 118 2.43 4.69 -1.44
N ILE A 119 2.16 5.78 -0.70
CA ILE A 119 1.02 5.85 0.21
C ILE A 119 0.52 7.28 0.37
N VAL A 120 -0.79 7.43 0.43
CA VAL A 120 -1.47 8.65 0.86
C VAL A 120 -2.63 8.31 1.79
N ILE A 121 -2.68 8.94 2.96
CA ILE A 121 -3.88 9.00 3.79
C ILE A 121 -4.55 10.34 3.50
N GLY A 122 -5.60 10.30 2.69
CA GLY A 122 -6.28 11.49 2.20
C GLY A 122 -7.21 12.12 3.24
N ARG A 123 -7.84 11.30 4.08
CA ARG A 123 -8.70 11.78 5.15
C ARG A 123 -7.88 12.31 6.32
N LYS A 124 -7.86 13.63 6.48
CA LYS A 124 -7.07 14.33 7.52
C LYS A 124 -7.54 14.03 8.95
N ASP A 125 -8.84 13.85 9.14
CA ASP A 125 -9.46 13.45 10.41
C ASP A 125 -9.03 12.07 10.90
N GLN A 126 -8.42 11.28 10.03
CA GLN A 126 -7.90 9.94 10.33
C GLN A 126 -6.37 9.91 10.55
N TRP A 127 -5.70 11.06 10.47
CA TRP A 127 -4.27 11.12 10.70
C TRP A 127 -3.89 10.86 12.16
N GLY A 128 -2.67 10.35 12.39
CA GLY A 128 -2.17 10.07 13.74
C GLY A 128 -2.69 8.77 14.38
N ARG A 129 -3.66 8.08 13.78
CA ARG A 129 -4.29 6.85 14.31
C ARG A 129 -3.51 5.56 14.01
N GLY A 130 -2.38 5.65 13.30
CA GLY A 130 -1.53 4.52 12.93
C GLY A 130 -2.00 3.74 11.71
N LEU A 131 -3.04 4.21 10.99
CA LEU A 131 -3.60 3.55 9.82
C LEU A 131 -2.58 3.39 8.70
N GLY A 132 -1.80 4.46 8.42
CA GLY A 132 -0.74 4.41 7.41
C GLY A 132 0.36 3.39 7.74
N THR A 133 0.73 3.25 9.02
CA THR A 133 1.73 2.25 9.44
C THR A 133 1.22 0.83 9.21
N ASP A 134 -0.05 0.56 9.54
CA ASP A 134 -0.68 -0.74 9.31
C ASP A 134 -0.77 -1.03 7.81
N ALA A 135 -1.22 -0.07 6.99
CA ALA A 135 -1.29 -0.22 5.53
C ALA A 135 0.07 -0.52 4.89
N VAL A 136 1.14 0.22 5.28
CA VAL A 136 2.49 -0.03 4.74
C VAL A 136 3.02 -1.40 5.15
N ARG A 137 2.77 -1.85 6.40
CA ARG A 137 3.11 -3.22 6.81
C ARG A 137 2.41 -4.28 5.97
N LEU A 138 1.12 -4.12 5.73
CA LEU A 138 0.36 -5.03 4.88
C LEU A 138 0.93 -5.09 3.47
N LEU A 139 1.24 -3.93 2.90
CA LEU A 139 1.77 -3.82 1.55
C LEU A 139 3.19 -4.43 1.45
N CYS A 140 4.07 -4.20 2.44
CA CYS A 140 5.38 -4.84 2.51
C CYS A 140 5.27 -6.36 2.66
N ARG A 141 4.35 -6.84 3.51
CA ARG A 141 4.08 -8.29 3.63
C ARG A 141 3.63 -8.88 2.29
N HIS A 142 2.71 -8.22 1.59
CA HIS A 142 2.29 -8.65 0.25
C HIS A 142 3.46 -8.66 -0.74
N ALA A 143 4.30 -7.63 -0.75
CA ALA A 143 5.48 -7.56 -1.59
C ALA A 143 6.44 -8.74 -1.34
N PHE A 144 6.75 -9.03 -0.08
CA PHE A 144 7.75 -10.03 0.26
C PHE A 144 7.21 -11.46 0.23
N GLU A 145 6.01 -11.70 0.74
CA GLU A 145 5.43 -13.04 0.88
C GLU A 145 4.56 -13.42 -0.33
N GLY A 146 3.76 -12.47 -0.85
CA GLY A 146 2.86 -12.70 -1.97
C GLY A 146 3.54 -12.62 -3.34
N LEU A 147 4.34 -11.55 -3.57
CA LEU A 147 5.02 -11.31 -4.84
C LEU A 147 6.46 -11.83 -4.87
N ASN A 148 6.97 -12.39 -3.77
CA ASN A 148 8.34 -12.88 -3.64
C ASN A 148 9.41 -11.81 -3.96
N LEU A 149 9.14 -10.53 -3.69
CA LEU A 149 10.12 -9.48 -3.88
C LEU A 149 11.24 -9.60 -2.84
N HIS A 150 12.42 -9.07 -3.18
CA HIS A 150 13.57 -8.99 -2.28
C HIS A 150 13.68 -7.62 -1.61
N ARG A 151 13.19 -6.58 -2.29
CA ARG A 151 13.37 -5.19 -1.87
C ARG A 151 12.13 -4.35 -2.15
N VAL A 152 11.80 -3.47 -1.22
CA VAL A 152 10.84 -2.38 -1.40
C VAL A 152 11.54 -1.06 -1.12
N SER A 153 11.37 -0.07 -1.99
CA SER A 153 11.95 1.26 -1.85
C SER A 153 10.88 2.35 -1.92
N LEU A 154 11.21 3.53 -1.44
CA LEU A 154 10.37 4.72 -1.55
C LEU A 154 11.20 5.98 -1.44
N SER A 155 10.61 7.12 -1.83
CA SER A 155 11.15 8.45 -1.55
C SER A 155 10.24 9.21 -0.60
N CYS A 156 10.84 10.02 0.27
CA CYS A 156 10.13 10.85 1.22
C CYS A 156 10.80 12.22 1.37
N TYR A 157 10.03 13.30 1.35
CA TYR A 157 10.59 14.64 1.58
C TYR A 157 11.09 14.77 3.02
N ALA A 158 12.26 15.39 3.20
CA ALA A 158 12.91 15.51 4.50
C ALA A 158 12.09 16.28 5.55
N ASN A 159 11.17 17.14 5.11
CA ASN A 159 10.22 17.85 5.97
C ASN A 159 8.92 17.07 6.26
N ASN A 160 8.74 15.89 5.70
CA ASN A 160 7.60 15.01 6.01
C ASN A 160 7.93 14.10 7.21
N GLU A 161 8.10 14.70 8.38
CA GLU A 161 8.45 13.97 9.61
C GLU A 161 7.47 12.83 9.94
N ARG A 162 6.17 13.03 9.64
CA ARG A 162 5.15 11.99 9.89
C ARG A 162 5.39 10.76 9.03
N GLY A 163 5.68 10.95 7.74
CA GLY A 163 6.05 9.87 6.83
C GLY A 163 7.33 9.18 7.27
N LEU A 164 8.37 9.94 7.58
CA LEU A 164 9.66 9.38 8.02
C LEU A 164 9.51 8.52 9.29
N ARG A 165 8.75 9.01 10.30
CA ARG A 165 8.45 8.20 11.50
C ARG A 165 7.66 6.93 11.18
N LEU A 166 6.75 6.99 10.22
CA LEU A 166 5.99 5.81 9.77
C LEU A 166 6.92 4.78 9.16
N TYR A 167 7.75 5.17 8.20
CA TYR A 167 8.65 4.27 7.49
C TYR A 167 9.71 3.65 8.42
N ALA A 168 10.28 4.44 9.33
CA ALA A 168 11.20 3.94 10.33
C ALA A 168 10.56 2.86 11.24
N ARG A 169 9.29 3.02 11.63
CA ARG A 169 8.55 2.02 12.44
C ARG A 169 8.28 0.71 11.69
N VAL A 170 8.25 0.74 10.37
CA VAL A 170 8.10 -0.47 9.54
C VAL A 170 9.44 -1.15 9.30
N GLY A 171 10.55 -0.42 9.45
CA GLY A 171 11.90 -0.95 9.30
C GLY A 171 12.68 -0.39 8.10
N PHE A 172 12.12 0.61 7.39
CA PHE A 172 12.85 1.24 6.28
C PHE A 172 14.07 1.99 6.79
N ALA A 173 15.21 1.77 6.13
CA ALA A 173 16.46 2.49 6.34
C ALA A 173 16.62 3.62 5.31
N VAL A 174 17.23 4.74 5.71
CA VAL A 174 17.64 5.80 4.78
C VAL A 174 18.91 5.37 4.06
N GLU A 175 18.86 5.32 2.73
CA GLU A 175 19.97 4.87 1.88
C GLU A 175 20.62 6.02 1.12
N GLY A 176 19.91 7.15 0.99
CA GLY A 176 20.44 8.29 0.28
C GLY A 176 19.65 9.57 0.54
N ARG A 177 20.27 10.70 0.16
CA ARG A 177 19.71 12.04 0.27
C ARG A 177 19.98 12.81 -1.01
N ARG A 178 18.93 13.26 -1.66
CA ARG A 178 18.98 14.16 -2.81
C ARG A 178 18.78 15.58 -2.30
N ARG A 179 19.85 16.36 -2.29
CA ARG A 179 19.80 17.73 -1.78
C ARG A 179 18.97 18.62 -2.68
N GLU A 180 18.12 19.47 -2.09
CA GLU A 180 17.32 20.48 -2.79
C GLU A 180 16.52 19.91 -3.99
N GLN A 181 16.06 18.69 -3.85
CA GLN A 181 15.39 17.92 -4.93
C GLN A 181 14.02 18.48 -5.27
N VAL A 182 13.31 19.04 -4.30
CA VAL A 182 11.91 19.44 -4.46
C VAL A 182 11.67 20.85 -3.96
N PHE A 183 10.80 21.59 -4.67
CA PHE A 183 10.39 22.92 -4.28
C PHE A 183 8.98 22.87 -3.68
N VAL A 184 8.86 23.17 -2.39
CA VAL A 184 7.60 23.10 -1.63
C VAL A 184 7.44 24.37 -0.81
N ASP A 185 6.29 25.02 -0.92
CA ASP A 185 5.93 26.22 -0.15
C ASP A 185 7.02 27.32 -0.20
N GLY A 186 7.58 27.56 -1.39
CA GLY A 186 8.60 28.60 -1.60
C GLY A 186 10.02 28.21 -1.15
N ARG A 187 10.29 26.95 -0.82
CA ARG A 187 11.59 26.48 -0.33
C ARG A 187 12.06 25.23 -1.03
N TRP A 188 13.36 25.09 -1.21
CA TRP A 188 13.99 23.85 -1.62
C TRP A 188 14.07 22.90 -0.43
N VAL A 189 13.65 21.65 -0.65
CA VAL A 189 13.61 20.59 0.35
C VAL A 189 14.34 19.36 -0.19
N ASP A 190 15.11 18.72 0.66
CA ASP A 190 15.76 17.46 0.32
C ASP A 190 14.75 16.32 0.22
N GLU A 191 15.07 15.34 -0.60
CA GLU A 191 14.37 14.07 -0.70
C GLU A 191 15.25 12.96 -0.17
N LEU A 192 14.71 12.16 0.75
CA LEU A 192 15.35 10.96 1.27
C LEU A 192 14.89 9.75 0.47
N VAL A 193 15.84 8.90 0.08
CA VAL A 193 15.60 7.60 -0.52
C VAL A 193 15.67 6.56 0.60
N LEU A 194 14.63 5.75 0.73
CA LEU A 194 14.54 4.73 1.76
C LEU A 194 14.34 3.35 1.13
N GLY A 195 14.93 2.33 1.74
CA GLY A 195 14.80 0.94 1.34
C GLY A 195 14.50 0.02 2.52
N LEU A 196 13.88 -1.10 2.20
CA LEU A 196 13.62 -2.20 3.12
C LEU A 196 13.89 -3.51 2.39
N LEU A 197 14.76 -4.33 2.93
CA LEU A 197 15.03 -5.67 2.42
C LEU A 197 14.11 -6.69 3.09
N ARG A 198 13.84 -7.79 2.38
CA ARG A 198 13.00 -8.88 2.89
C ARG A 198 13.42 -9.35 4.28
N ASP A 199 14.74 -9.56 4.49
CA ASP A 199 15.27 -10.11 5.74
C ASP A 199 15.26 -9.12 6.90
N GLU A 200 15.07 -7.83 6.62
CA GLU A 200 14.92 -6.76 7.60
C GLU A 200 13.45 -6.58 8.04
N PHE A 201 12.51 -7.02 7.21
CA PHE A 201 11.08 -6.85 7.49
C PHE A 201 10.64 -7.67 8.71
N ARG A 202 9.93 -7.01 9.63
CA ARG A 202 9.28 -7.64 10.79
C ARG A 202 7.77 -7.39 10.68
N PRO A 203 6.96 -8.47 10.46
CA PRO A 203 5.51 -8.39 10.27
C PRO A 203 4.77 -7.79 11.47
#